data_7638587f7b4bee3b06dde3a1307aec0f
#
_entry.id   7638587f7b4bee3b06dde3a1307aec0f
#
_cell.length_a   1.000
_cell.length_b   1.000
_cell.length_c   1.000
_cell.angle_alpha   90.00
_cell.angle_beta   90.00
_cell.angle_gamma   90.00
#
_symmetry.space_group_name_H-M   'P 1'
#
loop_
_entity.id
_entity.type
_entity.pdbx_description
1 polymer ?
#
loop_
_entity_poly.entity_id
_entity_poly.type
_entity_poly.pdbx_seq_one_letter_code
_entity_poly.pdbx_strand_id
1 'polypeptide(L)'
;EIAERIETTTNASLLTEELCKQLVKYEIDYIRVSIYGGNQKRYEEVTGCANVSIDKIWNNLKMIQDFKKEQHKEKPFVSAKMLDTYSEENEEFLERFQAVADEVYIDKPHNWVASDEKSFIGSLYGEEQEDALKKDLQQTYQKRIACPMAFTTLAIRSNGEVSPCCVDWIGGTNLGNMKNISIREIWDGDVMYEFRKMQLENRRNENPSCRNCDLADNDYYTRDNIDGFPVEKLRGE
;
A
#
# COMPACT_ATOMS: atom_id res chain seq x y z
N GLU A 1 -22.75 2.48 11.59
CA GLU A 1 -21.31 2.23 11.43
C GLU A 1 -21.03 2.08 9.93
N ILE A 2 -20.04 2.83 9.42
CA ILE A 2 -19.75 2.86 7.98
C ILE A 2 -18.56 1.95 7.65
N ALA A 3 -17.66 1.78 8.60
CA ALA A 3 -16.47 0.95 8.49
C ALA A 3 -16.09 0.33 9.83
N GLU A 4 -15.58 -0.88 9.84
CA GLU A 4 -15.04 -1.54 11.03
C GLU A 4 -13.68 -0.99 11.42
N ARG A 5 -12.90 -0.54 10.42
CA ARG A 5 -11.58 0.04 10.61
C ARG A 5 -11.33 1.15 9.58
N ILE A 6 -10.74 2.24 10.04
CA ILE A 6 -10.33 3.38 9.20
C ILE A 6 -8.82 3.54 9.30
N GLU A 7 -8.17 3.44 8.15
CA GLU A 7 -6.72 3.60 8.03
C GLU A 7 -6.37 4.75 7.09
N THR A 8 -5.23 5.37 7.34
CA THR A 8 -4.64 6.33 6.40
C THR A 8 -3.17 6.03 6.15
N THR A 9 -2.73 6.27 4.91
CA THR A 9 -1.31 6.23 4.55
C THR A 9 -0.87 7.64 4.16
N THR A 10 0.25 8.09 4.72
CA THR A 10 0.77 9.45 4.54
C THR A 10 2.29 9.45 4.64
N ASN A 11 2.95 10.50 4.12
CA ASN A 11 4.34 10.79 4.46
C ASN A 11 4.48 11.71 5.69
N ALA A 12 3.37 12.07 6.33
CA ALA A 12 3.27 12.93 7.51
C ALA A 12 3.84 14.36 7.37
N SER A 13 4.33 14.77 6.21
CA SER A 13 4.98 16.08 6.01
C SER A 13 4.02 17.28 6.13
N LEU A 14 2.73 17.07 5.85
CA LEU A 14 1.70 18.09 5.87
C LEU A 14 0.80 18.05 7.12
N LEU A 15 1.10 17.20 8.07
CA LEU A 15 0.37 17.19 9.34
C LEU A 15 0.57 18.53 10.06
N THR A 16 -0.54 19.06 10.53
CA THR A 16 -0.59 20.26 11.38
C THR A 16 -1.02 19.86 12.78
N GLU A 17 -0.79 20.74 13.76
CA GLU A 17 -1.24 20.51 15.13
C GLU A 17 -2.73 20.20 15.21
N GLU A 18 -3.56 20.98 14.52
CA GLU A 18 -5.00 20.79 14.48
C GLU A 18 -5.38 19.44 13.88
N LEU A 19 -4.73 19.03 12.79
CA LEU A 19 -5.00 17.72 12.18
C LEU A 19 -4.57 16.57 13.09
N CYS A 20 -3.42 16.68 13.76
CA CYS A 20 -2.99 15.69 14.75
C CYS A 20 -3.99 15.55 15.90
N LYS A 21 -4.50 16.67 16.43
CA LYS A 21 -5.56 16.67 17.44
C LYS A 21 -6.84 15.98 16.98
N GLN A 22 -7.26 16.24 15.72
CA GLN A 22 -8.45 15.62 15.14
C GLN A 22 -8.28 14.13 14.93
N LEU A 23 -7.12 13.67 14.42
CA LEU A 23 -6.82 12.26 14.23
C LEU A 23 -6.93 11.48 15.55
N VAL A 24 -6.41 12.04 16.66
CA VAL A 24 -6.54 11.46 18.00
C VAL A 24 -7.96 11.56 18.52
N LYS A 25 -8.59 12.73 18.39
CA LYS A 25 -9.97 12.98 18.88
C LYS A 25 -10.97 11.99 18.28
N TYR A 26 -10.89 11.76 16.96
CA TYR A 26 -11.80 10.88 16.24
C TYR A 26 -11.35 9.41 16.21
N GLU A 27 -10.23 9.10 16.87
CA GLU A 27 -9.75 7.73 17.06
C GLU A 27 -9.63 6.95 15.75
N ILE A 28 -9.03 7.58 14.72
CA ILE A 28 -8.64 6.87 13.50
C ILE A 28 -7.83 5.64 13.92
N ASP A 29 -8.15 4.47 13.37
CA ASP A 29 -7.59 3.21 13.88
C ASP A 29 -6.11 3.07 13.62
N TYR A 30 -5.65 3.45 12.40
CA TYR A 30 -4.28 3.20 11.99
C TYR A 30 -3.75 4.29 11.06
N ILE A 31 -2.52 4.73 11.31
CA ILE A 31 -1.78 5.66 10.45
C ILE A 31 -0.49 4.97 10.01
N ARG A 32 -0.40 4.66 8.71
CA ARG A 32 0.85 4.19 8.11
C ARG A 32 1.64 5.37 7.57
N VAL A 33 2.85 5.55 8.07
CA VAL A 33 3.73 6.63 7.66
C VAL A 33 4.86 6.08 6.80
N SER A 34 4.86 6.45 5.52
CA SER A 34 5.92 6.08 4.58
C SER A 34 7.02 7.14 4.61
N ILE A 35 8.22 6.75 5.03
CA ILE A 35 9.40 7.59 5.13
C ILE A 35 10.44 7.07 4.16
N TYR A 36 11.05 7.95 3.36
CA TYR A 36 11.88 7.57 2.22
C TYR A 36 13.37 7.81 2.44
N GLY A 37 13.83 7.77 3.69
CA GLY A 37 15.23 7.89 4.07
C GLY A 37 15.39 7.93 5.58
N GLY A 38 16.47 7.39 6.13
CA GLY A 38 16.81 7.47 7.55
C GLY A 38 17.31 8.86 7.96
N ASN A 39 17.86 9.61 7.00
CA ASN A 39 18.39 10.96 7.18
C ASN A 39 17.91 11.94 6.08
N GLN A 40 18.18 13.23 6.28
CA GLN A 40 17.70 14.30 5.38
C GLN A 40 18.24 14.15 3.96
N LYS A 41 19.51 13.84 3.82
CA LYS A 41 20.16 13.71 2.51
C LYS A 41 19.49 12.60 1.68
N ARG A 42 19.30 11.44 2.28
CA ARG A 42 18.68 10.30 1.60
C ARG A 42 17.21 10.57 1.27
N TYR A 43 16.48 11.22 2.19
CA TYR A 43 15.10 11.62 1.94
C TYR A 43 14.97 12.52 0.71
N GLU A 44 15.86 13.52 0.57
CA GLU A 44 15.90 14.41 -0.59
C GLU A 44 16.27 13.68 -1.88
N GLU A 45 17.26 12.78 -1.84
CA GLU A 45 17.69 11.98 -2.99
C GLU A 45 16.56 11.11 -3.54
N VAL A 46 15.80 10.45 -2.65
CA VAL A 46 14.73 9.52 -3.05
C VAL A 46 13.46 10.26 -3.48
N THR A 47 13.09 11.33 -2.78
CA THR A 47 11.82 12.03 -3.02
C THR A 47 11.93 13.18 -4.01
N GLY A 48 13.13 13.70 -4.26
CA GLY A 48 13.34 14.95 -4.99
C GLY A 48 12.83 16.19 -4.25
N CYS A 49 12.47 16.07 -2.96
CA CYS A 49 11.80 17.11 -2.19
C CYS A 49 12.74 17.73 -1.14
N ALA A 50 13.51 18.74 -1.53
CA ALA A 50 14.36 19.49 -0.60
C ALA A 50 13.58 20.34 0.44
N ASN A 51 12.28 20.59 0.19
CA ASN A 51 11.45 21.44 1.06
C ASN A 51 10.80 20.68 2.23
N VAL A 52 11.00 19.39 2.33
CA VAL A 52 10.46 18.55 3.42
C VAL A 52 11.58 18.12 4.34
N SER A 53 11.54 18.58 5.58
CA SER A 53 12.48 18.16 6.61
C SER A 53 12.03 16.84 7.25
N ILE A 54 12.95 15.89 7.37
CA ILE A 54 12.71 14.64 8.10
C ILE A 54 12.46 14.91 9.60
N ASP A 55 13.09 15.98 10.14
CA ASP A 55 12.81 16.42 11.52
C ASP A 55 11.38 16.90 11.68
N LYS A 56 10.82 17.57 10.65
CA LYS A 56 9.41 17.96 10.65
C LYS A 56 8.50 16.75 10.70
N ILE A 57 8.80 15.70 9.93
CA ILE A 57 8.05 14.44 9.95
C ILE A 57 8.11 13.84 11.36
N TRP A 58 9.30 13.74 11.93
CA TRP A 58 9.50 13.23 13.29
C TRP A 58 8.69 14.04 14.33
N ASN A 59 8.76 15.37 14.28
CA ASN A 59 8.01 16.25 15.18
C ASN A 59 6.49 16.09 15.02
N ASN A 60 6.01 15.89 13.80
CA ASN A 60 4.59 15.66 13.53
C ASN A 60 4.11 14.34 14.15
N LEU A 61 4.91 13.28 14.07
CA LEU A 61 4.58 12.02 14.74
C LEU A 61 4.63 12.16 16.26
N LYS A 62 5.63 12.86 16.76
CA LYS A 62 5.71 13.17 18.20
C LYS A 62 4.46 13.90 18.70
N MET A 63 3.94 14.87 17.95
CA MET A 63 2.68 15.55 18.31
C MET A 63 1.51 14.59 18.44
N ILE A 64 1.38 13.61 17.56
CA ILE A 64 0.31 12.59 17.66
C ILE A 64 0.48 11.83 18.99
N GLN A 65 1.69 11.36 19.30
CA GLN A 65 1.94 10.62 20.55
C GLN A 65 1.70 11.49 21.80
N ASP A 66 2.06 12.78 21.75
CA ASP A 66 1.83 13.70 22.86
C ASP A 66 0.30 13.92 23.06
N PHE A 67 -0.48 14.11 21.99
CA PHE A 67 -1.94 14.23 22.09
C PHE A 67 -2.63 12.93 22.54
N LYS A 68 -2.13 11.76 22.12
CA LYS A 68 -2.62 10.47 22.65
C LYS A 68 -2.49 10.44 24.18
N LYS A 69 -1.32 10.82 24.70
CA LYS A 69 -1.07 10.88 26.15
C LYS A 69 -1.96 11.91 26.86
N GLU A 70 -2.05 13.11 26.32
CA GLU A 70 -2.84 14.20 26.88
C GLU A 70 -4.34 13.85 26.94
N GLN A 71 -4.87 13.19 25.92
CA GLN A 71 -6.27 12.81 25.83
C GLN A 71 -6.58 11.42 26.41
N HIS A 72 -5.58 10.72 26.96
CA HIS A 72 -5.70 9.34 27.46
C HIS A 72 -6.26 8.38 26.42
N LYS A 73 -5.76 8.47 25.19
CA LYS A 73 -6.20 7.65 24.06
C LYS A 73 -5.07 6.76 23.55
N GLU A 74 -5.44 5.60 23.02
CA GLU A 74 -4.49 4.66 22.42
C GLU A 74 -4.44 4.80 20.88
N LYS A 75 -5.52 5.29 20.30
CA LYS A 75 -5.62 5.51 18.85
C LYS A 75 -5.25 6.95 18.46
N PRO A 76 -4.73 7.12 17.25
CA PRO A 76 -4.40 6.12 16.23
C PRO A 76 -3.16 5.28 16.57
N PHE A 77 -3.12 4.02 16.10
CA PHE A 77 -1.88 3.26 16.06
C PHE A 77 -1.01 3.80 14.93
N VAL A 78 0.17 4.27 15.24
CA VAL A 78 1.09 4.89 14.28
C VAL A 78 2.20 3.91 13.92
N SER A 79 2.23 3.51 12.65
CA SER A 79 3.26 2.62 12.11
C SER A 79 4.13 3.38 11.11
N ALA A 80 5.41 3.52 11.38
CA ALA A 80 6.38 4.18 10.52
C ALA A 80 7.20 3.14 9.75
N LYS A 81 7.30 3.30 8.43
CA LYS A 81 8.05 2.39 7.59
C LYS A 81 9.00 3.11 6.65
N MET A 82 10.11 2.46 6.36
CA MET A 82 11.05 2.82 5.31
C MET A 82 11.29 1.61 4.41
N LEU A 83 11.59 1.83 3.14
CA LEU A 83 12.07 0.76 2.27
C LEU A 83 13.47 0.34 2.65
N ASP A 84 13.75 -0.95 2.58
CA ASP A 84 15.07 -1.52 2.84
C ASP A 84 16.12 -0.86 1.95
N THR A 85 17.14 -0.29 2.58
CA THR A 85 18.27 0.35 1.89
C THR A 85 19.47 -0.57 1.77
N TYR A 86 19.39 -1.77 2.37
CA TYR A 86 20.51 -2.73 2.47
C TYR A 86 21.80 -2.12 3.06
N SER A 87 21.65 -1.18 3.99
CA SER A 87 22.74 -0.43 4.62
C SER A 87 22.46 -0.12 6.08
N GLU A 88 23.43 0.44 6.78
CA GLU A 88 23.32 0.91 8.18
C GLU A 88 22.21 1.98 8.36
N GLU A 89 21.76 2.59 7.28
CA GLU A 89 20.65 3.55 7.29
C GLU A 89 19.34 2.94 7.83
N ASN A 90 19.16 1.63 7.67
CA ASN A 90 18.02 0.92 8.26
C ASN A 90 18.01 1.02 9.79
N GLU A 91 19.19 0.86 10.42
CA GLU A 91 19.34 0.96 11.88
C GLU A 91 19.11 2.41 12.35
N GLU A 92 19.69 3.39 11.65
CA GLU A 92 19.46 4.82 11.93
C GLU A 92 17.97 5.17 11.90
N PHE A 93 17.23 4.67 10.91
CA PHE A 93 15.80 4.87 10.81
C PHE A 93 15.02 4.24 11.97
N LEU A 94 15.30 2.98 12.29
CA LEU A 94 14.64 2.25 13.37
C LEU A 94 14.87 2.97 14.72
N GLU A 95 16.12 3.30 15.05
CA GLU A 95 16.46 4.00 16.30
C GLU A 95 15.78 5.36 16.41
N ARG A 96 15.76 6.11 15.30
CA ARG A 96 15.20 7.46 15.29
C ARG A 96 13.68 7.48 15.49
N PHE A 97 12.95 6.60 14.80
CA PHE A 97 11.49 6.67 14.77
C PHE A 97 10.79 5.83 15.84
N GLN A 98 11.46 4.88 16.50
CA GLN A 98 10.88 4.10 17.60
C GLN A 98 10.40 4.97 18.80
N ALA A 99 10.91 6.18 18.93
CA ALA A 99 10.50 7.11 20.01
C ALA A 99 9.16 7.79 19.72
N VAL A 100 8.68 7.79 18.46
CA VAL A 100 7.53 8.58 18.01
C VAL A 100 6.48 7.78 17.21
N ALA A 101 6.67 6.48 17.11
CA ALA A 101 5.72 5.56 16.48
C ALA A 101 5.44 4.38 17.41
N ASP A 102 4.27 3.77 17.25
CA ASP A 102 3.89 2.56 18.00
C ASP A 102 4.56 1.32 17.39
N GLU A 103 4.86 1.37 16.08
CA GLU A 103 5.60 0.37 15.34
C GLU A 103 6.54 1.02 14.35
N VAL A 104 7.74 0.47 14.19
CA VAL A 104 8.71 0.91 13.16
C VAL A 104 9.27 -0.33 12.47
N TYR A 105 9.27 -0.34 11.13
CA TYR A 105 9.79 -1.48 10.38
C TYR A 105 10.40 -1.08 9.04
N ILE A 106 11.23 -1.98 8.53
CA ILE A 106 11.81 -1.91 7.19
C ILE A 106 10.98 -2.80 6.26
N ASP A 107 10.46 -2.21 5.19
CA ASP A 107 9.64 -2.88 4.20
C ASP A 107 10.47 -3.26 2.97
N LYS A 108 10.19 -4.42 2.39
CA LYS A 108 10.85 -4.82 1.16
C LYS A 108 10.28 -4.07 -0.04
N PRO A 109 11.12 -3.60 -0.97
CA PRO A 109 10.61 -2.99 -2.19
C PRO A 109 9.92 -4.03 -3.08
N HIS A 110 8.84 -3.64 -3.75
CA HIS A 110 8.07 -4.49 -4.66
C HIS A 110 8.00 -3.88 -6.05
N ASN A 111 8.03 -4.74 -7.06
CA ASN A 111 7.78 -4.35 -8.44
C ASN A 111 6.28 -4.44 -8.76
N TRP A 112 5.55 -3.37 -8.47
CA TRP A 112 4.13 -3.27 -8.84
C TRP A 112 3.92 -2.64 -10.22
N VAL A 113 5.00 -2.34 -10.91
CA VAL A 113 4.96 -1.61 -12.19
C VAL A 113 5.08 -2.60 -13.33
N ALA A 114 4.06 -2.67 -14.15
CA ALA A 114 4.11 -3.32 -15.44
C ALA A 114 4.89 -2.48 -16.48
N SER A 115 6.13 -2.07 -16.20
CA SER A 115 6.96 -1.47 -17.23
C SER A 115 7.94 -2.51 -17.75
N ASP A 116 7.86 -2.78 -19.05
CA ASP A 116 8.75 -3.74 -19.71
C ASP A 116 10.20 -3.20 -19.83
N GLU A 117 10.44 -1.94 -19.46
CA GLU A 117 11.70 -1.27 -19.81
C GLU A 117 12.71 -1.10 -18.66
N LYS A 118 12.30 -0.94 -17.42
CA LYS A 118 13.21 -0.89 -16.25
C LYS A 118 12.48 -1.22 -14.96
N SER A 119 13.03 -2.15 -14.20
CA SER A 119 12.62 -2.40 -12.83
C SER A 119 12.85 -1.16 -11.97
N PHE A 120 11.85 -0.75 -11.21
CA PHE A 120 11.99 0.30 -10.20
C PHE A 120 13.09 -0.05 -9.18
N ILE A 121 13.17 -1.31 -8.79
CA ILE A 121 14.17 -1.84 -7.86
C ILE A 121 15.57 -1.72 -8.46
N GLY A 122 15.77 -2.17 -9.70
CA GLY A 122 17.05 -2.07 -10.37
C GLY A 122 17.51 -0.61 -10.56
N SER A 123 16.57 0.33 -10.75
CA SER A 123 16.91 1.75 -10.86
C SER A 123 17.33 2.40 -9.53
N LEU A 124 16.82 1.91 -8.39
CA LEU A 124 17.14 2.43 -7.07
C LEU A 124 18.36 1.77 -6.42
N TYR A 125 18.55 0.47 -6.63
CA TYR A 125 19.49 -0.34 -5.87
C TYR A 125 20.56 -1.00 -6.74
N GLY A 126 20.41 -0.96 -8.08
CA GLY A 126 21.30 -1.64 -9.04
C GLY A 126 20.86 -3.10 -9.34
N GLU A 127 21.42 -3.66 -10.41
CA GLU A 127 21.03 -4.98 -10.92
C GLU A 127 21.35 -6.13 -9.94
N GLU A 128 22.48 -6.03 -9.23
CA GLU A 128 22.90 -7.05 -8.27
C GLU A 128 21.91 -7.17 -7.09
N GLN A 129 21.46 -6.05 -6.55
CA GLN A 129 20.47 -6.02 -5.48
C GLN A 129 19.08 -6.45 -5.97
N GLU A 130 18.72 -6.11 -7.19
CA GLU A 130 17.50 -6.57 -7.81
C GLU A 130 17.46 -8.10 -7.94
N ASP A 131 18.56 -8.71 -8.39
CA ASP A 131 18.65 -10.17 -8.52
C ASP A 131 18.64 -10.89 -7.17
N ALA A 132 19.28 -10.32 -6.15
CA ALA A 132 19.24 -10.85 -4.79
C ALA A 132 17.81 -10.80 -4.22
N LEU A 133 17.12 -9.67 -4.40
CA LEU A 133 15.74 -9.51 -3.97
C LEU A 133 14.77 -10.45 -4.71
N LYS A 134 14.92 -10.61 -6.03
CA LYS A 134 14.12 -11.55 -6.81
C LYS A 134 14.25 -12.99 -6.28
N LYS A 135 15.47 -13.42 -5.94
CA LYS A 135 15.71 -14.74 -5.37
C LYS A 135 15.06 -14.90 -3.98
N ASP A 136 15.15 -13.88 -3.14
CA ASP A 136 14.53 -13.90 -1.81
C ASP A 136 13.00 -13.93 -1.90
N LEU A 137 12.42 -13.11 -2.76
CA LEU A 137 10.98 -13.08 -3.00
C LEU A 137 10.45 -14.38 -3.62
N GLN A 138 11.18 -14.99 -4.56
CA GLN A 138 10.79 -16.28 -5.14
C GLN A 138 10.69 -17.43 -4.13
N GLN A 139 11.42 -17.37 -3.03
CA GLN A 139 11.33 -18.37 -1.96
C GLN A 139 10.05 -18.24 -1.12
N THR A 140 9.45 -17.06 -1.10
CA THR A 140 8.24 -16.73 -0.33
C THR A 140 6.96 -16.72 -1.18
N TYR A 141 7.10 -16.75 -2.51
CA TYR A 141 5.95 -16.70 -3.41
C TYR A 141 5.29 -18.07 -3.57
N GLN A 142 3.99 -18.09 -3.37
CA GLN A 142 3.14 -19.18 -3.80
C GLN A 142 2.45 -18.79 -5.10
N LYS A 143 2.80 -19.48 -6.18
CA LYS A 143 2.18 -19.20 -7.48
C LYS A 143 0.67 -19.43 -7.39
N ARG A 144 -0.10 -18.37 -7.63
CA ARG A 144 -1.56 -18.38 -7.60
C ARG A 144 -2.13 -18.10 -9.00
N ILE A 145 -3.27 -18.73 -9.27
CA ILE A 145 -4.04 -18.51 -10.49
C ILE A 145 -4.77 -17.16 -10.38
N ALA A 146 -5.56 -17.00 -9.32
CA ALA A 146 -6.39 -15.85 -9.10
C ALA A 146 -5.82 -14.91 -8.02
N CYS A 147 -5.89 -13.61 -8.25
CA CYS A 147 -5.51 -12.62 -7.26
C CYS A 147 -6.66 -12.34 -6.30
N PRO A 148 -6.52 -12.60 -4.98
CA PRO A 148 -7.58 -12.33 -4.00
C PRO A 148 -8.03 -10.87 -3.94
N MET A 149 -7.17 -9.92 -4.30
CA MET A 149 -7.52 -8.49 -4.31
C MET A 149 -8.76 -8.17 -5.16
N ALA A 150 -8.98 -8.93 -6.23
CA ALA A 150 -10.17 -8.80 -7.08
C ALA A 150 -11.49 -9.10 -6.34
N PHE A 151 -11.41 -9.77 -5.19
CA PHE A 151 -12.57 -10.25 -4.40
C PHE A 151 -12.73 -9.52 -3.07
N THR A 152 -11.77 -8.68 -2.70
CA THR A 152 -11.73 -8.04 -1.38
C THR A 152 -11.54 -6.53 -1.43
N THR A 153 -11.16 -5.97 -2.59
CA THR A 153 -10.69 -4.57 -2.67
C THR A 153 -11.37 -3.79 -3.79
N LEU A 154 -11.62 -2.53 -3.53
CA LEU A 154 -11.83 -1.49 -4.54
C LEU A 154 -10.94 -0.29 -4.21
N ALA A 155 -10.30 0.27 -5.21
CA ALA A 155 -9.55 1.52 -5.10
C ALA A 155 -10.32 2.64 -5.81
N ILE A 156 -10.60 3.72 -5.08
CA ILE A 156 -11.32 4.88 -5.58
C ILE A 156 -10.33 6.03 -5.73
N ARG A 157 -10.18 6.53 -6.93
CA ARG A 157 -9.28 7.64 -7.24
C ARG A 157 -9.92 8.99 -6.92
N SER A 158 -9.12 10.02 -6.80
CA SER A 158 -9.59 11.39 -6.51
C SER A 158 -10.57 11.95 -7.56
N ASN A 159 -10.51 11.47 -8.79
CA ASN A 159 -11.45 11.83 -9.87
C ASN A 159 -12.75 10.99 -9.85
N GLY A 160 -12.87 10.03 -8.92
CA GLY A 160 -14.01 9.14 -8.76
C GLY A 160 -13.94 7.84 -9.56
N GLU A 161 -12.92 7.63 -10.39
CA GLU A 161 -12.70 6.35 -11.08
C GLU A 161 -12.40 5.24 -10.08
N VAL A 162 -12.93 4.05 -10.37
CA VAL A 162 -12.79 2.88 -9.51
C VAL A 162 -12.02 1.79 -10.24
N SER A 163 -11.03 1.23 -9.58
CA SER A 163 -10.27 0.07 -10.03
C SER A 163 -10.33 -1.08 -9.01
N PRO A 164 -10.06 -2.33 -9.42
CA PRO A 164 -10.20 -3.49 -8.53
C PRO A 164 -9.09 -3.63 -7.50
N CYS A 165 -8.03 -2.81 -7.61
CA CYS A 165 -6.85 -2.93 -6.76
C CYS A 165 -6.10 -1.60 -6.66
N CYS A 166 -5.51 -1.33 -5.49
CA CYS A 166 -4.73 -0.11 -5.24
C CYS A 166 -3.41 -0.04 -6.03
N VAL A 167 -2.86 -1.18 -6.45
CA VAL A 167 -1.63 -1.22 -7.26
C VAL A 167 -1.88 -1.01 -8.76
N ASP A 168 -3.13 -0.94 -9.19
CA ASP A 168 -3.50 -0.53 -10.55
C ASP A 168 -3.36 0.99 -10.73
N TRP A 169 -2.19 1.53 -10.47
CA TRP A 169 -1.94 2.97 -10.54
C TRP A 169 -1.95 3.53 -11.98
N ILE A 170 -1.69 2.69 -12.96
CA ILE A 170 -1.76 3.07 -14.39
C ILE A 170 -3.19 3.18 -14.91
N GLY A 171 -4.20 2.68 -14.16
CA GLY A 171 -5.60 2.69 -14.58
C GLY A 171 -5.90 1.69 -15.70
N GLY A 172 -5.20 0.57 -15.72
CA GLY A 172 -5.40 -0.49 -16.72
C GLY A 172 -6.73 -1.21 -16.63
N THR A 173 -7.43 -1.08 -15.48
CA THR A 173 -8.76 -1.64 -15.26
C THR A 173 -9.68 -0.58 -14.68
N ASN A 174 -10.62 -0.09 -15.47
CA ASN A 174 -11.66 0.84 -15.03
C ASN A 174 -12.97 0.10 -14.83
N LEU A 175 -13.45 0.04 -13.58
CA LEU A 175 -14.72 -0.60 -13.20
C LEU A 175 -15.91 0.35 -13.29
N GLY A 176 -15.68 1.65 -13.46
CA GLY A 176 -16.69 2.68 -13.49
C GLY A 176 -16.27 3.93 -12.71
N ASN A 177 -17.22 4.84 -12.51
CA ASN A 177 -16.98 6.07 -11.77
C ASN A 177 -18.09 6.32 -10.75
N MET A 178 -17.72 6.43 -9.48
CA MET A 178 -18.67 6.60 -8.36
C MET A 178 -19.44 7.93 -8.37
N LYS A 179 -19.11 8.86 -9.26
CA LYS A 179 -19.93 10.04 -9.50
C LYS A 179 -21.22 9.73 -10.24
N ASN A 180 -21.26 8.60 -10.95
CA ASN A 180 -22.37 8.22 -11.82
C ASN A 180 -23.13 7.00 -11.33
N ILE A 181 -22.45 6.09 -10.63
CA ILE A 181 -23.00 4.81 -10.14
C ILE A 181 -22.48 4.53 -8.72
N SER A 182 -23.25 3.79 -7.94
CA SER A 182 -22.87 3.46 -6.57
C SER A 182 -21.75 2.42 -6.50
N ILE A 183 -21.04 2.39 -5.37
CA ILE A 183 -20.00 1.37 -5.12
C ILE A 183 -20.58 -0.05 -5.21
N ARG A 184 -21.82 -0.26 -4.75
CA ARG A 184 -22.52 -1.54 -4.82
C ARG A 184 -22.76 -1.96 -6.26
N GLU A 185 -23.26 -1.06 -7.12
CA GLU A 185 -23.46 -1.33 -8.54
C GLU A 185 -22.14 -1.64 -9.26
N ILE A 186 -21.03 -0.99 -8.86
CA ILE A 186 -19.69 -1.33 -9.39
C ILE A 186 -19.28 -2.72 -8.93
N TRP A 187 -19.44 -3.03 -7.64
CA TRP A 187 -18.99 -4.27 -7.03
C TRP A 187 -19.76 -5.49 -7.56
N ASP A 188 -21.08 -5.36 -7.74
CA ASP A 188 -21.98 -6.42 -8.21
C ASP A 188 -22.16 -6.40 -9.74
N GLY A 189 -21.56 -5.42 -10.42
CA GLY A 189 -21.74 -5.17 -11.86
C GLY A 189 -20.98 -6.12 -12.76
N ASP A 190 -21.39 -6.13 -14.04
CA ASP A 190 -20.82 -7.03 -15.06
C ASP A 190 -19.31 -6.84 -15.27
N VAL A 191 -18.81 -5.60 -15.22
CA VAL A 191 -17.39 -5.31 -15.42
C VAL A 191 -16.54 -5.98 -14.33
N MET A 192 -16.97 -5.89 -13.07
CA MET A 192 -16.31 -6.54 -11.95
C MET A 192 -16.45 -8.06 -12.01
N TYR A 193 -17.61 -8.55 -12.42
CA TYR A 193 -17.84 -9.98 -12.64
C TYR A 193 -16.86 -10.54 -13.69
N GLU A 194 -16.76 -9.91 -14.87
CA GLU A 194 -15.84 -10.37 -15.93
C GLU A 194 -14.38 -10.27 -15.49
N PHE A 195 -14.01 -9.26 -14.73
CA PHE A 195 -12.67 -9.15 -14.16
C PHE A 195 -12.37 -10.30 -13.19
N ARG A 196 -13.28 -10.65 -12.26
CA ARG A 196 -13.14 -11.79 -11.35
C ARG A 196 -13.08 -13.12 -12.10
N LYS A 197 -13.94 -13.30 -13.10
CA LYS A 197 -13.95 -14.47 -13.96
C LYS A 197 -12.61 -14.66 -14.68
N MET A 198 -12.07 -13.59 -15.28
CA MET A 198 -10.75 -13.59 -15.92
C MET A 198 -9.66 -14.08 -14.94
N GLN A 199 -9.69 -13.65 -13.66
CA GLN A 199 -8.74 -14.10 -12.65
C GLN A 199 -8.85 -15.61 -12.41
N LEU A 200 -10.07 -16.13 -12.19
CA LEU A 200 -10.31 -17.56 -11.91
C LEU A 200 -10.00 -18.47 -13.09
N GLU A 201 -10.17 -17.96 -14.33
CA GLU A 201 -9.87 -18.69 -15.56
C GLU A 201 -8.37 -18.66 -15.95
N ASN A 202 -7.49 -18.17 -15.07
CA ASN A 202 -6.04 -18.06 -15.33
C ASN A 202 -5.71 -17.16 -16.54
N ARG A 203 -6.50 -16.12 -16.76
CA ARG A 203 -6.33 -15.15 -17.86
C ARG A 203 -5.83 -13.79 -17.36
N ARG A 204 -5.25 -13.75 -16.18
CA ARG A 204 -4.69 -12.53 -15.53
C ARG A 204 -3.73 -11.76 -16.43
N ASN A 205 -2.98 -12.46 -17.26
CA ASN A 205 -2.04 -11.89 -18.21
C ASN A 205 -2.67 -11.07 -19.36
N GLU A 206 -3.98 -11.18 -19.57
CA GLU A 206 -4.72 -10.37 -20.54
C GLU A 206 -4.93 -8.92 -20.04
N ASN A 207 -4.89 -8.72 -18.72
CA ASN A 207 -5.06 -7.40 -18.14
C ASN A 207 -3.72 -6.66 -18.01
N PRO A 208 -3.61 -5.42 -18.53
CA PRO A 208 -2.36 -4.65 -18.51
C PRO A 208 -1.75 -4.45 -17.13
N SER A 209 -2.60 -4.24 -16.11
CA SER A 209 -2.14 -4.01 -14.74
C SER A 209 -1.78 -5.29 -13.99
N CYS A 210 -2.31 -6.44 -14.42
CA CYS A 210 -2.14 -7.71 -13.74
C CYS A 210 -1.03 -8.59 -14.34
N ARG A 211 -0.68 -8.40 -15.62
CA ARG A 211 0.20 -9.35 -16.35
C ARG A 211 1.56 -9.56 -15.74
N ASN A 212 2.17 -8.50 -15.21
CA ASN A 212 3.50 -8.51 -14.59
C ASN A 212 3.46 -8.22 -13.09
N CYS A 213 2.27 -8.20 -12.48
CA CYS A 213 2.10 -7.92 -11.07
C CYS A 213 2.39 -9.17 -10.24
N ASP A 214 3.28 -9.07 -9.28
CA ASP A 214 3.67 -10.12 -8.35
C ASP A 214 2.81 -10.19 -7.07
N LEU A 215 1.91 -9.20 -6.88
CA LEU A 215 1.09 -9.10 -5.67
C LEU A 215 0.24 -10.36 -5.40
N ALA A 216 -0.28 -10.98 -6.47
CA ALA A 216 -1.10 -12.18 -6.33
C ALA A 216 -0.34 -13.36 -5.68
N ASP A 217 0.95 -13.43 -5.97
CA ASP A 217 1.83 -14.52 -5.55
C ASP A 217 2.49 -14.25 -4.18
N ASN A 218 2.23 -13.07 -3.58
CA ASN A 218 2.83 -12.62 -2.33
C ASN A 218 1.91 -12.91 -1.13
N ASP A 219 2.31 -13.83 -0.26
CA ASP A 219 1.54 -14.24 0.92
C ASP A 219 1.32 -13.13 1.95
N TYR A 220 2.15 -12.11 1.96
CA TYR A 220 2.00 -10.99 2.89
C TYR A 220 0.70 -10.21 2.64
N TYR A 221 0.36 -10.01 1.36
CA TYR A 221 -0.84 -9.26 0.96
C TYR A 221 -2.05 -10.14 0.68
N THR A 222 -1.83 -11.42 0.42
CA THR A 222 -2.87 -12.32 -0.07
C THR A 222 -2.86 -13.63 0.70
N ARG A 223 -3.35 -13.60 1.95
CA ARG A 223 -3.46 -14.80 2.78
C ARG A 223 -4.46 -15.81 2.24
N ASP A 224 -5.45 -15.34 1.51
CA ASP A 224 -6.52 -16.17 0.99
C ASP A 224 -6.13 -16.79 -0.35
N ASN A 225 -6.29 -18.10 -0.46
CA ASN A 225 -6.18 -18.81 -1.73
C ASN A 225 -7.58 -19.10 -2.26
N ILE A 226 -7.91 -18.51 -3.41
CA ILE A 226 -9.20 -18.68 -4.08
C ILE A 226 -9.07 -19.48 -5.39
N ASP A 227 -7.93 -20.09 -5.62
CA ASP A 227 -7.72 -20.97 -6.78
C ASP A 227 -8.72 -22.11 -6.76
N GLY A 228 -9.35 -22.38 -7.90
CA GLY A 228 -10.38 -23.41 -8.02
C GLY A 228 -11.78 -23.00 -7.51
N PHE A 229 -11.98 -21.74 -7.08
CA PHE A 229 -13.34 -21.26 -6.81
C PHE A 229 -14.18 -21.32 -8.09
N PRO A 230 -15.39 -21.93 -8.05
CA PRO A 230 -16.24 -22.10 -9.23
C PRO A 230 -16.75 -20.75 -9.76
N VAL A 231 -16.50 -20.51 -11.05
CA VAL A 231 -16.92 -19.24 -11.71
C VAL A 231 -18.43 -19.03 -11.64
N GLU A 232 -19.22 -20.10 -11.76
CA GLU A 232 -20.68 -20.08 -11.67
C GLU A 232 -21.20 -19.57 -10.33
N LYS A 233 -20.41 -19.68 -9.27
CA LYS A 233 -20.77 -19.16 -7.94
C LYS A 233 -20.48 -17.67 -7.73
N LEU A 234 -19.86 -16.99 -8.69
CA LEU A 234 -19.55 -15.56 -8.57
C LEU A 234 -20.78 -14.67 -8.43
N ARG A 235 -21.93 -15.08 -8.93
CA ARG A 235 -23.21 -14.34 -8.85
C ARG A 235 -24.17 -14.86 -7.79
N GLY A 236 -23.71 -15.76 -6.92
CA GLY A 236 -24.52 -16.22 -5.78
C GLY A 236 -25.68 -17.14 -6.16
N GLU A 237 -25.52 -17.96 -7.21
CA GLU A 237 -26.43 -19.06 -7.53
C GLU A 237 -26.08 -20.34 -6.78
#